data_5a01ab5c5ca4236332039a2e7df0bfe7
#
_entry.id   5a01ab5c5ca4236332039a2e7df0bfe7
#
_cell.length_a   1.000
_cell.length_b   1.000
_cell.length_c   1.000
_cell.angle_alpha   90.00
_cell.angle_beta   90.00
_cell.angle_gamma   90.00
#
_symmetry.space_group_name_H-M   'P 1'
#
loop_
_entity.id
_entity.type
_entity.pdbx_description
1 polymer ?
#
loop_
_entity_poly.entity_id
_entity_poly.type
_entity_poly.pdbx_seq_one_letter_code
_entity_poly.pdbx_strand_id
1 'polypeptide(L)'
;QAVILIDEYDSPLQHSWKTPQHDACTAIYKSVFAVLKKEDEHERFVFITGITKFTQISLFSVLNNLSNISFDAPYATICGISKQEVAENFIPEIEAMGEENGWTPEETLKQLTAFYDGYHFCSDNMVDIFNPFSLINALEDRKLRNYWASSGATSLLPKFVDDMEMKMEYFDHCFIEGDTLETSDVVNGGAELFLYQSGYLTIKGYDDGVYILGFPNFEVRKALYRVVVPALTMKSNSEVVSAQSFLRKMMQDG
;
A
#
# COMPACT_ATOMS: atom_id res chain seq x y z
N GLN A 1 -10.67 2.48 -32.41
CA GLN A 1 -9.80 1.93 -31.37
C GLN A 1 -10.30 2.38 -29.99
N ALA A 2 -10.36 1.45 -29.04
CA ALA A 2 -10.85 1.68 -27.67
C ALA A 2 -9.69 2.04 -26.72
N VAL A 3 -10.01 2.84 -25.68
CA VAL A 3 -9.18 2.99 -24.49
C VAL A 3 -9.81 2.18 -23.38
N ILE A 4 -9.06 1.29 -22.76
CA ILE A 4 -9.53 0.38 -21.73
C ILE A 4 -8.78 0.68 -20.43
N LEU A 5 -9.53 1.04 -19.39
CA LEU A 5 -9.00 1.31 -18.05
C LEU A 5 -9.65 0.33 -17.08
N ILE A 6 -8.84 -0.47 -16.40
CA ILE A 6 -9.30 -1.47 -15.43
C ILE A 6 -8.64 -1.15 -14.11
N ASP A 7 -9.45 -0.73 -13.14
CA ASP A 7 -9.01 -0.50 -11.77
C ASP A 7 -9.35 -1.71 -10.89
N GLU A 8 -8.51 -1.99 -9.90
CA GLU A 8 -8.68 -3.11 -8.98
C GLU A 8 -8.93 -4.45 -9.68
N TYR A 9 -8.12 -4.76 -10.73
CA TYR A 9 -8.29 -5.98 -11.52
C TYR A 9 -8.30 -7.26 -10.69
N ASP A 10 -7.65 -7.25 -9.54
CA ASP A 10 -7.49 -8.37 -8.62
C ASP A 10 -8.61 -8.49 -7.57
N SER A 11 -9.49 -7.49 -7.46
CA SER A 11 -10.55 -7.42 -6.44
C SER A 11 -11.46 -8.66 -6.42
N PRO A 12 -11.98 -9.21 -7.53
CA PRO A 12 -12.78 -10.43 -7.50
C PRO A 12 -12.01 -11.67 -7.03
N LEU A 13 -10.72 -11.73 -7.32
CA LEU A 13 -9.86 -12.83 -6.90
C LEU A 13 -9.55 -12.76 -5.40
N GLN A 14 -9.32 -11.56 -4.88
CA GLN A 14 -9.17 -11.31 -3.45
C GLN A 14 -10.42 -11.69 -2.66
N HIS A 15 -11.61 -11.33 -3.17
CA HIS A 15 -12.88 -11.65 -2.52
C HIS A 15 -13.19 -13.15 -2.54
N SER A 16 -12.84 -13.86 -3.63
CA SER A 16 -13.03 -15.30 -3.75
C SER A 16 -11.95 -16.14 -3.06
N TRP A 17 -10.84 -15.53 -2.62
CA TRP A 17 -9.71 -16.20 -2.00
C TRP A 17 -10.14 -17.07 -0.83
N LYS A 18 -9.65 -18.32 -0.80
CA LYS A 18 -10.02 -19.35 0.20
C LYS A 18 -11.53 -19.68 0.27
N THR A 19 -12.27 -19.39 -0.79
CA THR A 19 -13.66 -19.82 -0.93
C THR A 19 -13.79 -20.93 -1.99
N PRO A 20 -14.86 -21.76 -1.93
CA PRO A 20 -15.11 -22.78 -2.97
C PRO A 20 -15.29 -22.20 -4.38
N GLN A 21 -15.54 -20.90 -4.52
CA GLN A 21 -15.78 -20.21 -5.77
C GLN A 21 -14.50 -19.70 -6.44
N HIS A 22 -13.35 -19.79 -5.78
CA HIS A 22 -12.09 -19.19 -6.27
C HIS A 22 -11.68 -19.71 -7.65
N ASP A 23 -11.71 -21.01 -7.86
CA ASP A 23 -11.33 -21.62 -9.16
C ASP A 23 -12.27 -21.19 -10.28
N ALA A 24 -13.58 -21.15 -10.03
CA ALA A 24 -14.56 -20.68 -10.99
C ALA A 24 -14.38 -19.19 -11.34
N CYS A 25 -14.12 -18.36 -10.33
CA CYS A 25 -13.82 -16.94 -10.51
C CYS A 25 -12.56 -16.77 -11.36
N THR A 26 -11.49 -17.48 -11.05
CA THR A 26 -10.23 -17.47 -11.80
C THR A 26 -10.43 -17.88 -13.26
N ALA A 27 -11.24 -18.91 -13.55
CA ALA A 27 -11.52 -19.35 -14.91
C ALA A 27 -12.28 -18.30 -15.74
N ILE A 28 -13.28 -17.63 -15.14
CA ILE A 28 -14.01 -16.53 -15.76
C ILE A 28 -13.04 -15.36 -16.06
N TYR A 29 -12.21 -15.01 -15.10
CA TYR A 29 -11.23 -13.95 -15.22
C TYR A 29 -10.27 -14.16 -16.38
N LYS A 30 -9.67 -15.36 -16.47
CA LYS A 30 -8.81 -15.74 -17.61
C LYS A 30 -9.52 -15.58 -18.94
N SER A 31 -10.81 -15.95 -19.00
CA SER A 31 -11.60 -15.84 -20.23
C SER A 31 -11.81 -14.39 -20.65
N VAL A 32 -12.10 -13.49 -19.69
CA VAL A 32 -12.28 -12.06 -19.95
C VAL A 32 -10.98 -11.44 -20.47
N PHE A 33 -9.86 -11.68 -19.78
CA PHE A 33 -8.58 -11.11 -20.20
C PHE A 33 -8.01 -11.72 -21.49
N ALA A 34 -8.38 -12.95 -21.82
CA ALA A 34 -8.05 -13.54 -23.14
C ALA A 34 -8.71 -12.79 -24.30
N VAL A 35 -9.88 -12.16 -24.06
CA VAL A 35 -10.54 -11.33 -25.08
C VAL A 35 -9.73 -10.06 -25.34
N LEU A 36 -9.19 -9.39 -24.32
CA LEU A 36 -8.35 -8.20 -24.50
C LEU A 36 -7.18 -8.50 -25.45
N LYS A 37 -6.44 -9.59 -25.20
CA LYS A 37 -5.35 -9.98 -26.08
C LYS A 37 -5.79 -10.28 -27.52
N LYS A 38 -6.97 -10.87 -27.69
CA LYS A 38 -7.48 -11.24 -29.01
C LYS A 38 -7.89 -10.01 -29.83
N GLU A 39 -8.36 -8.97 -29.14
CA GLU A 39 -8.88 -7.74 -29.75
C GLU A 39 -7.82 -6.61 -29.79
N ASP A 40 -6.54 -6.91 -29.59
CA ASP A 40 -5.42 -5.97 -29.52
C ASP A 40 -5.38 -4.96 -30.70
N GLU A 41 -5.74 -5.40 -31.93
CA GLU A 41 -5.81 -4.51 -33.10
C GLU A 41 -6.89 -3.42 -32.99
N HIS A 42 -7.86 -3.59 -32.11
CA HIS A 42 -8.95 -2.66 -31.85
C HIS A 42 -8.67 -1.75 -30.62
N GLU A 43 -7.60 -2.01 -29.91
CA GLU A 43 -7.19 -1.26 -28.72
C GLU A 43 -6.22 -0.13 -29.11
N ARG A 44 -6.40 1.03 -28.49
CA ARG A 44 -5.47 2.16 -28.56
C ARG A 44 -4.56 2.21 -27.34
N PHE A 45 -5.10 1.87 -26.21
CA PHE A 45 -4.41 1.92 -24.92
C PHE A 45 -5.14 1.05 -23.91
N VAL A 46 -4.38 0.27 -23.15
CA VAL A 46 -4.89 -0.53 -22.03
C VAL A 46 -4.07 -0.17 -20.80
N PHE A 47 -4.74 0.19 -19.72
CA PHE A 47 -4.13 0.46 -18.43
C PHE A 47 -4.84 -0.33 -17.34
N ILE A 48 -4.09 -1.09 -16.57
CA ILE A 48 -4.62 -2.00 -15.55
C ILE A 48 -3.94 -1.69 -14.23
N THR A 49 -4.72 -1.50 -13.17
CA THR A 49 -4.22 -1.33 -11.81
C THR A 49 -4.77 -2.41 -10.88
N GLY A 50 -4.07 -2.65 -9.77
CA GLY A 50 -4.48 -3.56 -8.72
C GLY A 50 -3.53 -3.51 -7.54
N ILE A 51 -3.97 -4.06 -6.41
CA ILE A 51 -3.21 -4.09 -5.16
C ILE A 51 -2.26 -5.30 -5.14
N THR A 52 -2.73 -6.48 -5.54
CA THR A 52 -1.99 -7.73 -5.41
C THR A 52 -1.75 -8.42 -6.75
N LYS A 53 -0.65 -9.13 -6.84
CA LYS A 53 -0.30 -9.93 -8.02
C LYS A 53 -0.83 -11.37 -7.90
N PHE A 54 -2.10 -11.56 -7.53
CA PHE A 54 -2.70 -12.90 -7.34
C PHE A 54 -2.58 -13.84 -8.56
N THR A 55 -2.40 -13.29 -9.73
CA THR A 55 -2.52 -14.08 -10.96
C THR A 55 -1.43 -13.80 -11.97
N GLN A 56 -0.35 -13.17 -11.55
CA GLN A 56 0.72 -12.79 -12.47
C GLN A 56 1.19 -13.98 -13.32
N ILE A 57 1.36 -15.16 -12.72
CA ILE A 57 1.81 -16.36 -13.42
C ILE A 57 0.77 -16.90 -14.42
N SER A 58 -0.53 -16.70 -14.19
CA SER A 58 -1.58 -17.29 -15.05
C SER A 58 -2.36 -16.29 -15.88
N LEU A 59 -2.48 -15.04 -15.44
CA LEU A 59 -3.20 -14.00 -16.18
C LEU A 59 -2.28 -13.27 -17.16
N PHE A 60 -1.11 -12.82 -16.70
CA PHE A 60 -0.15 -12.10 -17.54
C PHE A 60 0.63 -12.99 -18.52
N SER A 61 0.64 -14.30 -18.33
CA SER A 61 1.07 -15.22 -19.41
C SER A 61 0.13 -15.18 -20.63
N VAL A 62 -1.13 -14.81 -20.40
CA VAL A 62 -2.10 -14.55 -21.48
C VAL A 62 -1.91 -13.14 -22.05
N LEU A 63 -1.63 -12.13 -21.21
CA LEU A 63 -1.47 -10.71 -21.57
C LEU A 63 0.00 -10.32 -21.76
N ASN A 64 0.71 -11.01 -22.61
CA ASN A 64 2.13 -10.72 -22.88
C ASN A 64 2.38 -9.44 -23.72
N ASN A 65 1.33 -8.72 -24.11
CA ASN A 65 1.35 -7.43 -24.79
C ASN A 65 1.39 -6.24 -23.81
N LEU A 66 1.20 -6.46 -22.50
CA LEU A 66 1.30 -5.43 -21.47
C LEU A 66 2.72 -5.32 -20.91
N SER A 67 3.15 -4.09 -20.62
CA SER A 67 4.38 -3.79 -19.88
C SER A 67 4.06 -3.56 -18.40
N ASN A 68 4.80 -4.22 -17.52
CA ASN A 68 4.71 -3.95 -16.09
C ASN A 68 5.55 -2.72 -15.75
N ILE A 69 4.90 -1.63 -15.36
CA ILE A 69 5.54 -0.35 -15.03
C ILE A 69 5.64 -0.11 -13.52
N SER A 70 5.28 -1.09 -12.70
CA SER A 70 5.19 -0.91 -11.24
C SER A 70 6.50 -0.54 -10.57
N PHE A 71 7.63 -0.90 -11.18
CA PHE A 71 8.98 -0.61 -10.67
C PHE A 71 9.79 0.31 -11.58
N ASP A 72 9.20 0.86 -12.63
CA ASP A 72 9.89 1.70 -13.60
C ASP A 72 10.07 3.12 -13.07
N ALA A 73 11.30 3.63 -13.08
CA ALA A 73 11.66 4.95 -12.56
C ALA A 73 10.85 6.14 -13.12
N PRO A 74 10.46 6.16 -14.42
CA PRO A 74 9.60 7.23 -14.95
C PRO A 74 8.19 7.27 -14.34
N TYR A 75 7.72 6.17 -13.76
CA TYR A 75 6.37 6.03 -13.21
C TYR A 75 6.35 5.98 -11.68
N ALA A 76 7.49 6.19 -11.01
CA ALA A 76 7.64 6.08 -9.56
C ALA A 76 6.68 6.99 -8.77
N THR A 77 6.19 8.08 -9.35
CA THR A 77 5.29 9.05 -8.70
C THR A 77 3.85 8.99 -9.19
N ILE A 78 3.51 8.08 -10.14
CA ILE A 78 2.20 8.08 -10.82
C ILE A 78 1.01 7.83 -9.86
N CYS A 79 1.23 7.11 -8.75
CA CYS A 79 0.19 6.73 -7.80
C CYS A 79 0.16 7.60 -6.54
N GLY A 80 0.92 8.70 -6.48
CA GLY A 80 1.02 9.53 -5.29
C GLY A 80 1.12 11.02 -5.60
N ILE A 81 1.31 11.81 -4.55
CA ILE A 81 1.53 13.26 -4.64
C ILE A 81 2.89 13.53 -4.01
N SER A 82 3.80 14.15 -4.76
CA SER A 82 5.13 14.50 -4.25
C SER A 82 5.06 15.66 -3.25
N LYS A 83 6.05 15.78 -2.40
CA LYS A 83 6.16 16.90 -1.45
C LYS A 83 6.20 18.25 -2.14
N GLN A 84 6.82 18.32 -3.32
CA GLN A 84 6.84 19.54 -4.13
C GLN A 84 5.42 19.89 -4.62
N GLU A 85 4.67 18.93 -5.15
CA GLU A 85 3.29 19.17 -5.59
C GLU A 85 2.38 19.60 -4.43
N VAL A 86 2.57 19.03 -3.24
CA VAL A 86 1.84 19.45 -2.03
C VAL A 86 2.15 20.91 -1.70
N ALA A 87 3.42 21.28 -1.67
CA ALA A 87 3.85 22.64 -1.35
C ALA A 87 3.42 23.69 -2.39
N GLU A 88 3.24 23.28 -3.65
CA GLU A 88 2.85 24.19 -4.74
C GLU A 88 1.35 24.31 -4.92
N ASN A 89 0.59 23.22 -4.70
CA ASN A 89 -0.82 23.15 -5.08
C ASN A 89 -1.81 23.20 -3.90
N PHE A 90 -1.35 22.99 -2.65
CA PHE A 90 -2.20 22.92 -1.46
C PHE A 90 -1.89 24.01 -0.43
N ILE A 91 -1.39 25.17 -0.86
CA ILE A 91 -1.01 26.28 0.01
C ILE A 91 -2.19 26.73 0.91
N PRO A 92 -3.42 26.99 0.37
CA PRO A 92 -4.55 27.43 1.20
C PRO A 92 -4.95 26.42 2.26
N GLU A 93 -4.90 25.12 1.92
CA GLU A 93 -5.28 24.03 2.84
C GLU A 93 -4.24 23.85 3.95
N ILE A 94 -2.93 24.00 3.61
CA ILE A 94 -1.82 23.94 4.57
C ILE A 94 -1.93 25.11 5.56
N GLU A 95 -2.19 26.34 5.08
CA GLU A 95 -2.37 27.52 5.92
C GLU A 95 -3.58 27.35 6.83
N ALA A 96 -4.74 26.94 6.29
CA ALA A 96 -5.96 26.73 7.06
C ALA A 96 -5.81 25.64 8.13
N MET A 97 -5.12 24.54 7.82
CA MET A 97 -4.80 23.50 8.79
C MET A 97 -3.83 24.00 9.87
N GLY A 98 -2.85 24.82 9.48
CA GLY A 98 -1.90 25.45 10.38
C GLY A 98 -2.58 26.38 11.37
N GLU A 99 -3.47 27.26 10.91
CA GLU A 99 -4.26 28.17 11.76
C GLU A 99 -5.08 27.42 12.80
N GLU A 100 -5.78 26.33 12.41
CA GLU A 100 -6.61 25.56 13.33
C GLU A 100 -5.79 24.83 14.41
N ASN A 101 -4.56 24.41 14.08
CA ASN A 101 -3.71 23.63 14.99
C ASN A 101 -2.62 24.47 15.70
N GLY A 102 -2.51 25.77 15.38
CA GLY A 102 -1.48 26.65 15.92
C GLY A 102 -0.08 26.36 15.35
N TRP A 103 0.00 25.90 14.13
CA TRP A 103 1.24 25.58 13.41
C TRP A 103 1.54 26.59 12.31
N THR A 104 2.81 26.79 12.04
CA THR A 104 3.23 27.47 10.82
C THR A 104 3.00 26.58 9.59
N PRO A 105 2.92 27.13 8.36
CA PRO A 105 2.81 26.30 7.15
C PRO A 105 3.94 25.28 7.03
N GLU A 106 5.14 25.62 7.46
CA GLU A 106 6.30 24.72 7.44
C GLU A 106 6.12 23.56 8.44
N GLU A 107 5.65 23.85 9.65
CA GLU A 107 5.33 22.84 10.65
C GLU A 107 4.18 21.94 10.20
N THR A 108 3.15 22.51 9.57
CA THR A 108 2.03 21.76 9.00
C THR A 108 2.54 20.75 7.97
N LEU A 109 3.37 21.21 7.01
CA LEU A 109 3.95 20.34 5.99
C LEU A 109 4.85 19.25 6.63
N LYS A 110 5.61 19.58 7.68
CA LYS A 110 6.42 18.62 8.42
C LYS A 110 5.57 17.54 9.10
N GLN A 111 4.45 17.93 9.69
CA GLN A 111 3.51 16.99 10.32
C GLN A 111 2.84 16.08 9.28
N LEU A 112 2.37 16.65 8.16
CA LEU A 112 1.80 15.89 7.05
C LEU A 112 2.81 14.88 6.48
N THR A 113 4.07 15.31 6.28
CA THR A 113 5.16 14.45 5.82
C THR A 113 5.36 13.26 6.76
N ALA A 114 5.47 13.49 8.06
CA ALA A 114 5.69 12.42 9.04
C ALA A 114 4.53 11.41 9.11
N PHE A 115 3.30 11.86 8.84
CA PHE A 115 2.10 11.03 8.94
C PHE A 115 1.76 10.27 7.67
N TYR A 116 1.94 10.87 6.47
CA TYR A 116 1.31 10.39 5.23
C TYR A 116 2.26 10.22 4.04
N ASP A 117 3.51 10.72 4.15
CA ASP A 117 4.54 10.64 3.11
C ASP A 117 5.37 9.35 3.23
N GLY A 118 6.33 9.17 2.32
CA GLY A 118 7.41 8.19 2.44
C GLY A 118 7.15 6.86 1.73
N TYR A 119 6.18 6.80 0.81
CA TYR A 119 6.05 5.70 -0.13
C TYR A 119 7.08 5.79 -1.25
N HIS A 120 7.68 4.66 -1.62
CA HIS A 120 8.57 4.51 -2.77
C HIS A 120 8.19 3.26 -3.55
N PHE A 121 8.14 3.36 -4.87
CA PHE A 121 7.76 2.25 -5.75
C PHE A 121 8.89 1.81 -6.69
N CYS A 122 10.02 2.52 -6.71
CA CYS A 122 11.16 2.19 -7.54
C CYS A 122 12.46 2.46 -6.78
N SER A 123 13.42 1.53 -6.84
CA SER A 123 14.75 1.68 -6.22
C SER A 123 15.63 2.71 -6.93
N ASP A 124 15.44 2.88 -8.24
CA ASP A 124 16.21 3.81 -9.06
C ASP A 124 15.67 5.26 -8.98
N ASN A 125 14.48 5.43 -8.40
CA ASN A 125 13.86 6.73 -8.19
C ASN A 125 13.13 6.76 -6.84
N MET A 126 13.88 7.06 -5.78
CA MET A 126 13.42 7.06 -4.38
C MET A 126 12.80 8.41 -3.99
N VAL A 127 11.92 8.95 -4.83
CA VAL A 127 11.14 10.14 -4.48
C VAL A 127 10.05 9.75 -3.48
N ASP A 128 10.03 10.43 -2.33
CA ASP A 128 8.95 10.32 -1.36
C ASP A 128 7.64 10.83 -1.95
N ILE A 129 6.58 10.02 -1.82
CA ILE A 129 5.23 10.42 -2.21
C ILE A 129 4.24 10.18 -1.10
N PHE A 130 3.30 11.10 -0.99
CA PHE A 130 2.16 11.01 -0.09
C PHE A 130 1.12 10.01 -0.61
N ASN A 131 0.47 9.33 0.32
CA ASN A 131 -0.80 8.67 0.00
C ASN A 131 -1.87 9.74 -0.28
N PRO A 132 -2.44 9.83 -1.49
CA PRO A 132 -3.39 10.89 -1.86
C PRO A 132 -4.64 10.88 -0.99
N PHE A 133 -5.20 9.70 -0.70
CA PHE A 133 -6.40 9.56 0.11
C PHE A 133 -6.20 10.12 1.53
N SER A 134 -5.12 9.74 2.19
CA SER A 134 -4.84 10.19 3.55
C SER A 134 -4.51 11.68 3.59
N LEU A 135 -3.72 12.17 2.64
CA LEU A 135 -3.34 13.57 2.56
C LEU A 135 -4.56 14.49 2.36
N ILE A 136 -5.40 14.18 1.36
CA ILE A 136 -6.57 14.99 1.02
C ILE A 136 -7.55 15.03 2.19
N ASN A 137 -7.86 13.90 2.81
CA ASN A 137 -8.74 13.85 3.99
C ASN A 137 -8.16 14.61 5.19
N ALA A 138 -6.83 14.55 5.39
CA ALA A 138 -6.18 15.29 6.48
C ALA A 138 -6.27 16.80 6.28
N LEU A 139 -6.09 17.28 5.06
CA LEU A 139 -6.23 18.69 4.70
C LEU A 139 -7.67 19.16 4.81
N GLU A 140 -8.64 18.36 4.34
CA GLU A 140 -10.08 18.66 4.43
C GLU A 140 -10.55 18.74 5.88
N ASP A 141 -10.22 17.72 6.68
CA ASP A 141 -10.58 17.67 8.11
C ASP A 141 -9.72 18.61 9.00
N ARG A 142 -8.59 19.10 8.46
CA ARG A 142 -7.54 19.86 9.19
C ARG A 142 -7.01 19.12 10.41
N LYS A 143 -6.91 17.80 10.35
CA LYS A 143 -6.54 16.92 11.46
C LYS A 143 -5.64 15.80 11.02
N LEU A 144 -4.69 15.42 11.90
CA LEU A 144 -3.90 14.22 11.73
C LEU A 144 -4.65 13.02 12.31
N ARG A 145 -5.15 12.15 11.45
CA ARG A 145 -5.89 10.93 11.83
C ARG A 145 -5.39 9.74 11.01
N ASN A 146 -5.84 8.55 11.35
CA ASN A 146 -5.59 7.35 10.56
C ASN A 146 -6.72 7.17 9.53
N TYR A 147 -6.55 7.76 8.34
CA TYR A 147 -7.48 7.66 7.21
C TYR A 147 -7.25 6.39 6.40
N TRP A 148 -5.98 5.99 6.23
CA TRP A 148 -5.59 4.82 5.44
C TRP A 148 -6.27 3.54 5.90
N ALA A 149 -6.44 3.34 7.20
CA ALA A 149 -7.12 2.18 7.76
C ALA A 149 -8.59 2.06 7.33
N SER A 150 -9.24 3.16 6.91
CA SER A 150 -10.62 3.18 6.42
C SER A 150 -10.74 3.00 4.90
N SER A 151 -9.63 2.99 4.16
CA SER A 151 -9.62 2.87 2.69
C SER A 151 -9.87 1.45 2.15
N GLY A 152 -10.13 0.46 3.00
CA GLY A 152 -10.32 -0.93 2.58
C GLY A 152 -9.02 -1.75 2.44
N ALA A 153 -7.86 -1.10 2.33
CA ALA A 153 -6.56 -1.78 2.23
C ALA A 153 -6.27 -2.74 3.38
N THR A 154 -6.85 -2.47 4.56
CA THR A 154 -6.70 -3.32 5.76
C THR A 154 -7.56 -4.58 5.76
N SER A 155 -8.51 -4.73 4.85
CA SER A 155 -9.50 -5.82 4.86
C SER A 155 -8.90 -7.19 4.53
N LEU A 156 -7.79 -7.23 3.82
CA LEU A 156 -7.10 -8.46 3.43
C LEU A 156 -6.19 -9.02 4.53
N LEU A 157 -5.59 -8.15 5.32
CA LEU A 157 -4.59 -8.55 6.32
C LEU A 157 -5.07 -9.64 7.28
N PRO A 158 -6.29 -9.60 7.87
CA PRO A 158 -6.77 -10.65 8.76
C PRO A 158 -6.81 -12.03 8.12
N LYS A 159 -7.05 -12.10 6.80
CA LYS A 159 -7.09 -13.38 6.06
C LYS A 159 -5.72 -14.03 5.90
N PHE A 160 -4.66 -13.26 6.00
CA PHE A 160 -3.29 -13.71 5.82
C PHE A 160 -2.51 -13.84 7.13
N VAL A 161 -2.89 -13.10 8.19
CA VAL A 161 -2.19 -13.11 9.49
C VAL A 161 -2.14 -14.50 10.11
N ASP A 162 -3.22 -15.29 9.99
CA ASP A 162 -3.30 -16.64 10.55
C ASP A 162 -2.34 -17.64 9.89
N ASP A 163 -1.95 -17.39 8.64
CA ASP A 163 -1.04 -18.27 7.87
C ASP A 163 0.42 -17.81 7.93
N MET A 164 0.68 -16.63 8.46
CA MET A 164 2.01 -16.03 8.48
C MET A 164 2.63 -16.12 9.86
N GLU A 165 3.84 -16.69 9.95
CA GLU A 165 4.70 -16.52 11.13
C GLU A 165 5.19 -15.06 11.21
N MET A 166 4.28 -14.14 11.55
CA MET A 166 4.59 -12.72 11.65
C MET A 166 5.40 -12.43 12.90
N LYS A 167 6.66 -12.09 12.75
CA LYS A 167 7.51 -11.58 13.83
C LYS A 167 7.57 -10.07 13.74
N MET A 168 7.12 -9.37 14.79
CA MET A 168 7.08 -7.89 14.85
C MET A 168 8.44 -7.22 14.59
N GLU A 169 9.53 -7.94 14.84
CA GLU A 169 10.91 -7.47 14.69
C GLU A 169 11.32 -7.22 13.23
N TYR A 170 10.62 -7.85 12.28
CA TYR A 170 10.94 -7.75 10.85
C TYR A 170 10.34 -6.52 10.16
N PHE A 171 9.36 -5.83 10.76
CA PHE A 171 8.60 -4.81 10.03
C PHE A 171 9.33 -3.48 9.84
N ASP A 172 10.30 -3.15 10.68
CA ASP A 172 11.06 -1.91 10.49
C ASP A 172 12.15 -2.05 9.42
N HIS A 173 12.66 -3.28 9.20
CA HIS A 173 13.65 -3.58 8.16
C HIS A 173 13.52 -5.06 7.78
N CYS A 174 12.72 -5.37 6.78
CA CYS A 174 12.69 -6.70 6.20
C CYS A 174 13.35 -6.73 4.82
N PHE A 175 13.83 -7.90 4.45
CA PHE A 175 14.58 -8.11 3.21
C PHE A 175 13.81 -9.06 2.31
N ILE A 176 13.76 -8.75 1.02
CA ILE A 176 13.14 -9.59 0.01
C ILE A 176 13.98 -9.59 -1.26
N GLU A 177 14.19 -10.76 -1.85
CA GLU A 177 14.89 -10.87 -3.13
C GLU A 177 14.13 -10.14 -4.23
N GLY A 178 14.86 -9.44 -5.12
CA GLY A 178 14.28 -8.67 -6.22
C GLY A 178 13.36 -9.50 -7.10
N ASP A 179 13.80 -10.68 -7.51
CA ASP A 179 12.98 -11.61 -8.31
C ASP A 179 11.68 -11.97 -7.60
N THR A 180 11.70 -12.15 -6.28
CA THR A 180 10.50 -12.44 -5.49
C THR A 180 9.56 -11.24 -5.45
N LEU A 181 10.08 -10.03 -5.18
CA LEU A 181 9.26 -8.82 -5.13
C LEU A 181 8.62 -8.50 -6.48
N GLU A 182 9.37 -8.63 -7.57
CA GLU A 182 8.96 -8.20 -8.89
C GLU A 182 8.09 -9.22 -9.63
N THR A 183 8.31 -10.51 -9.38
CA THR A 183 7.68 -11.57 -10.20
C THR A 183 6.73 -12.48 -9.43
N SER A 184 6.88 -12.60 -8.11
CA SER A 184 6.10 -13.56 -7.34
C SER A 184 4.66 -13.12 -7.13
N ASP A 185 3.82 -14.12 -7.01
CA ASP A 185 2.42 -14.03 -6.62
C ASP A 185 2.35 -13.94 -5.07
N VAL A 186 1.38 -13.20 -4.56
CA VAL A 186 1.18 -13.00 -3.11
C VAL A 186 1.02 -14.31 -2.32
N VAL A 187 0.57 -15.37 -2.97
CA VAL A 187 0.38 -16.70 -2.36
C VAL A 187 1.70 -17.38 -2.05
N ASN A 188 2.70 -17.18 -2.91
CA ASN A 188 3.98 -17.85 -2.85
C ASN A 188 5.11 -16.97 -2.31
N GLY A 189 4.92 -15.65 -2.26
CA GLY A 189 5.95 -14.68 -1.94
C GLY A 189 6.13 -14.33 -0.45
N GLY A 190 5.35 -14.96 0.43
CA GLY A 190 5.48 -14.76 1.88
C GLY A 190 4.84 -13.47 2.43
N ALA A 191 5.05 -13.23 3.73
CA ALA A 191 4.45 -12.11 4.45
C ALA A 191 4.96 -10.75 3.95
N GLU A 192 6.25 -10.66 3.65
CA GLU A 192 6.91 -9.43 3.20
C GLU A 192 6.33 -8.95 1.88
N LEU A 193 6.14 -9.85 0.91
CA LEU A 193 5.53 -9.54 -0.36
C LEU A 193 4.09 -9.08 -0.20
N PHE A 194 3.30 -9.79 0.61
CA PHE A 194 1.93 -9.41 0.89
C PHE A 194 1.84 -8.02 1.52
N LEU A 195 2.66 -7.73 2.52
CA LEU A 195 2.67 -6.44 3.21
C LEU A 195 3.12 -5.30 2.29
N TYR A 196 4.07 -5.56 1.39
CA TYR A 196 4.47 -4.59 0.37
C TYR A 196 3.34 -4.32 -0.63
N GLN A 197 2.77 -5.36 -1.23
CA GLN A 197 1.72 -5.21 -2.24
C GLN A 197 0.44 -4.58 -1.66
N SER A 198 0.11 -4.86 -0.40
CA SER A 198 -1.03 -4.24 0.28
C SER A 198 -0.73 -2.86 0.89
N GLY A 199 0.46 -2.29 0.65
CA GLY A 199 0.82 -0.94 1.04
C GLY A 199 1.19 -0.74 2.51
N TYR A 200 1.37 -1.83 3.28
CA TYR A 200 1.89 -1.74 4.65
C TYR A 200 3.39 -1.46 4.69
N LEU A 201 4.12 -2.01 3.73
CA LEU A 201 5.55 -1.75 3.56
C LEU A 201 5.80 -1.04 2.24
N THR A 202 6.94 -0.38 2.16
CA THR A 202 7.45 0.28 0.96
C THR A 202 8.94 0.03 0.82
N ILE A 203 9.49 0.30 -0.36
CA ILE A 203 10.94 0.19 -0.62
C ILE A 203 11.65 1.27 0.21
N LYS A 204 12.67 0.89 0.98
CA LYS A 204 13.56 1.78 1.74
C LYS A 204 14.99 1.74 1.24
N GLY A 205 15.31 0.77 0.40
CA GLY A 205 16.61 0.62 -0.23
C GLY A 205 16.68 -0.61 -1.10
N TYR A 206 17.78 -0.71 -1.84
CA TYR A 206 18.12 -1.86 -2.68
C TYR A 206 19.63 -2.06 -2.67
N ASP A 207 20.07 -3.27 -2.44
CA ASP A 207 21.47 -3.63 -2.41
C ASP A 207 21.67 -5.07 -2.90
N ASP A 208 22.57 -5.27 -3.86
CA ASP A 208 22.99 -6.57 -4.42
C ASP A 208 21.82 -7.55 -4.70
N GLY A 209 20.77 -7.07 -5.39
CA GLY A 209 19.63 -7.92 -5.76
C GLY A 209 18.56 -8.04 -4.68
N VAL A 210 18.70 -7.38 -3.52
CA VAL A 210 17.81 -7.47 -2.37
C VAL A 210 17.17 -6.13 -2.08
N TYR A 211 15.85 -6.09 -1.99
CA TYR A 211 15.12 -4.93 -1.51
C TYR A 211 15.06 -4.89 0.02
N ILE A 212 15.24 -3.70 0.55
CA ILE A 212 15.01 -3.39 1.96
C ILE A 212 13.64 -2.74 2.05
N LEU A 213 12.72 -3.35 2.79
CA LEU A 213 11.37 -2.86 3.00
C LEU A 213 11.19 -2.33 4.42
N GLY A 214 10.33 -1.35 4.57
CA GLY A 214 9.98 -0.77 5.87
C GLY A 214 8.68 0.01 5.81
N PHE A 215 8.22 0.51 6.95
CA PHE A 215 7.02 1.33 6.99
C PHE A 215 7.18 2.62 6.17
N PRO A 216 6.17 3.00 5.36
CA PRO A 216 6.20 4.29 4.69
C PRO A 216 6.16 5.45 5.70
N ASN A 217 5.23 5.38 6.68
CA ASN A 217 4.95 6.48 7.59
C ASN A 217 4.31 6.02 8.91
N PHE A 218 4.03 6.99 9.77
CA PHE A 218 3.46 6.74 11.08
C PHE A 218 2.01 6.22 11.03
N GLU A 219 1.20 6.68 10.07
CA GLU A 219 -0.19 6.25 9.90
C GLU A 219 -0.29 4.74 9.65
N VAL A 220 0.45 4.25 8.66
CA VAL A 220 0.45 2.84 8.24
C VAL A 220 1.03 1.94 9.32
N ARG A 221 2.13 2.36 9.94
CA ARG A 221 2.71 1.65 11.08
C ARG A 221 1.69 1.45 12.20
N LYS A 222 0.96 2.50 12.55
CA LYS A 222 -0.09 2.44 13.58
C LYS A 222 -1.27 1.54 13.15
N ALA A 223 -1.63 1.56 11.85
CA ALA A 223 -2.68 0.71 11.31
C ALA A 223 -2.32 -0.78 11.42
N LEU A 224 -1.10 -1.16 11.01
CA LEU A 224 -0.62 -2.55 11.12
C LEU A 224 -0.64 -3.02 12.56
N TYR A 225 -0.08 -2.25 13.48
CA TYR A 225 -0.03 -2.64 14.90
C TYR A 225 -1.40 -2.86 15.51
N ARG A 226 -2.43 -2.12 15.09
CA ARG A 226 -3.81 -2.34 15.56
C ARG A 226 -4.40 -3.68 15.13
N VAL A 227 -3.95 -4.24 14.02
CA VAL A 227 -4.43 -5.54 13.53
C VAL A 227 -3.58 -6.68 14.06
N VAL A 228 -2.25 -6.54 14.00
CA VAL A 228 -1.31 -7.63 14.29
C VAL A 228 -1.12 -7.86 15.79
N VAL A 229 -1.04 -6.79 16.60
CA VAL A 229 -0.80 -6.95 18.04
C VAL A 229 -1.88 -7.75 18.77
N PRO A 230 -3.19 -7.53 18.53
CA PRO A 230 -4.23 -8.38 19.10
C PRO A 230 -4.13 -9.84 18.65
N ALA A 231 -3.87 -10.09 17.37
CA ALA A 231 -3.72 -11.43 16.82
C ALA A 231 -2.55 -12.19 17.48
N LEU A 232 -1.37 -11.55 17.60
CA LEU A 232 -0.19 -12.16 18.21
C LEU A 232 -0.29 -12.34 19.73
N THR A 233 -1.01 -11.45 20.42
CA THR A 233 -1.09 -11.47 21.89
C THR A 233 -2.32 -12.19 22.41
N MET A 234 -3.24 -12.60 21.54
CA MET A 234 -4.58 -13.11 21.89
C MET A 234 -5.38 -12.18 22.80
N LYS A 235 -5.06 -10.89 22.76
CA LYS A 235 -5.72 -9.83 23.55
C LYS A 235 -6.61 -8.98 22.68
N SER A 236 -7.66 -8.43 23.27
CA SER A 236 -8.56 -7.51 22.56
C SER A 236 -7.87 -6.19 22.24
N ASN A 237 -8.33 -5.50 21.19
CA ASN A 237 -7.85 -4.15 20.84
C ASN A 237 -7.96 -3.16 22.02
N SER A 238 -9.00 -3.27 22.87
CA SER A 238 -9.20 -2.41 24.04
C SER A 238 -8.13 -2.62 25.10
N GLU A 239 -7.67 -3.84 25.32
CA GLU A 239 -6.59 -4.16 26.28
C GLU A 239 -5.25 -3.64 25.79
N VAL A 240 -4.97 -3.77 24.47
CA VAL A 240 -3.75 -3.23 23.86
C VAL A 240 -3.71 -1.70 23.94
N VAL A 241 -4.83 -1.02 23.62
CA VAL A 241 -4.91 0.45 23.72
C VAL A 241 -4.76 0.91 25.18
N SER A 242 -5.34 0.18 26.12
CA SER A 242 -5.21 0.49 27.55
C SER A 242 -3.77 0.35 28.03
N ALA A 243 -3.06 -0.70 27.62
CA ALA A 243 -1.65 -0.89 27.95
C ALA A 243 -0.76 0.20 27.34
N GLN A 244 -1.00 0.58 26.08
CA GLN A 244 -0.27 1.69 25.43
C GLN A 244 -0.53 3.03 26.12
N SER A 245 -1.77 3.30 26.52
CA SER A 245 -2.12 4.52 27.25
C SER A 245 -1.44 4.56 28.61
N PHE A 246 -1.40 3.43 29.32
CA PHE A 246 -0.70 3.31 30.60
C PHE A 246 0.81 3.53 30.46
N LEU A 247 1.45 2.91 29.46
CA LEU A 247 2.88 3.12 29.19
C LEU A 247 3.21 4.57 28.85
N ARG A 248 2.37 5.24 28.04
CA ARG A 248 2.55 6.67 27.74
C ARG A 248 2.50 7.55 29.00
N LYS A 249 1.55 7.29 29.89
CA LYS A 249 1.47 8.03 31.16
C LYS A 249 2.74 7.83 32.01
N MET A 250 3.20 6.59 32.17
CA MET A 250 4.42 6.31 32.91
C MET A 250 5.67 6.99 32.32
N MET A 251 5.73 7.18 30.99
CA MET A 251 6.84 7.87 30.33
C MET A 251 6.74 9.41 30.40
N GLN A 252 5.56 9.95 30.70
CA GLN A 252 5.35 11.40 30.84
C GLN A 252 5.50 11.88 32.30
N ASP A 253 5.27 10.98 33.24
CA ASP A 253 5.31 11.28 34.71
C ASP A 253 6.68 10.95 35.34
N GLY A 254 7.65 10.43 34.58
CA GLY A 254 9.04 10.15 35.00
C GLY A 254 10.04 11.03 34.31
#